data_e8d18f6b886278dee8c6a33ae1258242
#
_entry.id   e8d18f6b886278dee8c6a33ae1258242
#
_cell.length_a   1.000
_cell.length_b   1.000
_cell.length_c   1.000
_cell.angle_alpha   90.00
_cell.angle_beta   90.00
_cell.angle_gamma   90.00
#
_symmetry.space_group_name_H-M   'P 1'
#
loop_
_entity.id
_entity.type
_entity.pdbx_description
1 polymer ?
#
loop_
_entity_poly.entity_id
_entity_poly.type
_entity_poly.pdbx_seq_one_letter_code
_entity_poly.pdbx_strand_id
1 'polypeptide(L)'
;FDINLIDEPKEIEILDENIKEEVIESEESDEEKDYNYIEKIDKIDENNVNSDVAEGAYKVAPVILDDDKKISKKYKRNPLLGKIAIQKAYYCCEHNPNHETFISAKSHKNFMEAHHLVPVKYQQLIWAKYNINVDCVENIVSLCPTCHRAFHNGTNEVKAQMIGDIYQKLIPRYKSIGFNITLD
;
A
#
# COMPACT_ATOMS: atom_id res chain seq x y z
N PHE A 1 -12.13 -7.11 -4.81
CA PHE A 1 -12.80 -5.88 -4.34
C PHE A 1 -12.45 -4.78 -5.29
N ASP A 2 -13.43 -4.34 -6.08
CA ASP A 2 -13.29 -3.14 -6.88
C ASP A 2 -13.51 -1.94 -5.98
N ILE A 3 -12.54 -1.05 -5.93
CA ILE A 3 -12.73 0.27 -5.31
C ILE A 3 -13.60 1.03 -6.31
N ASN A 4 -14.91 1.12 -6.06
CA ASN A 4 -15.77 1.94 -6.87
C ASN A 4 -15.39 3.41 -6.66
N LEU A 5 -14.72 3.97 -7.65
CA LEU A 5 -14.43 5.39 -7.72
C LEU A 5 -15.71 6.06 -8.23
N ILE A 6 -16.32 6.88 -7.41
CA ILE A 6 -17.54 7.63 -7.76
C ILE A 6 -17.27 8.39 -9.07
N ASP A 7 -18.09 8.15 -10.10
CA ASP A 7 -18.03 8.66 -11.48
C ASP A 7 -16.87 8.13 -12.35
N GLU A 8 -17.10 6.98 -12.98
CA GLU A 8 -16.28 6.52 -14.11
C GLU A 8 -16.58 7.35 -15.37
N PRO A 9 -15.57 7.88 -16.06
CA PRO A 9 -15.77 8.30 -17.45
C PRO A 9 -15.98 7.08 -18.33
N LYS A 10 -17.04 7.10 -19.15
CA LYS A 10 -17.50 5.99 -20.03
C LYS A 10 -16.47 5.42 -21.03
N GLU A 11 -15.25 5.91 -21.07
CA GLU A 11 -14.17 5.44 -21.96
C GLU A 11 -13.30 4.32 -21.36
N ILE A 12 -13.52 3.94 -20.09
CA ILE A 12 -12.70 2.89 -19.42
C ILE A 12 -13.27 1.48 -19.64
N GLU A 13 -14.53 1.33 -20.04
CA GLU A 13 -15.15 0.02 -20.30
C GLU A 13 -14.51 -0.78 -21.46
N ILE A 14 -13.80 -0.11 -22.40
CA ILE A 14 -13.21 -0.77 -23.58
C ILE A 14 -11.80 -1.35 -23.27
N LEU A 15 -11.16 -0.93 -22.18
CA LEU A 15 -9.81 -1.38 -21.84
C LEU A 15 -9.76 -2.65 -20.96
N ASP A 16 -10.88 -3.03 -20.35
CA ASP A 16 -10.88 -4.11 -19.32
C ASP A 16 -10.87 -5.53 -19.93
N GLU A 17 -11.43 -5.74 -21.12
CA GLU A 17 -11.46 -7.09 -21.72
C GLU A 17 -10.15 -7.48 -22.41
N ASN A 18 -9.37 -6.53 -22.93
CA ASN A 18 -8.06 -6.81 -23.54
C ASN A 18 -6.90 -6.92 -22.54
N ILE A 19 -7.07 -6.43 -21.30
CA ILE A 19 -6.06 -6.49 -20.24
C ILE A 19 -6.01 -7.88 -19.59
N LYS A 20 -7.10 -8.65 -19.65
CA LYS A 20 -7.19 -9.97 -19.01
C LYS A 20 -6.37 -11.07 -19.66
N GLU A 21 -6.06 -10.97 -20.94
CA GLU A 21 -5.34 -12.04 -21.66
C GLU A 21 -3.82 -11.86 -21.74
N GLU A 22 -3.27 -10.64 -21.62
CA GLU A 22 -1.81 -10.41 -21.73
C GLU A 22 -1.06 -10.34 -20.38
N VAL A 23 -1.76 -10.41 -19.26
CA VAL A 23 -1.17 -10.30 -17.90
C VAL A 23 -0.52 -11.62 -17.43
N ILE A 24 -0.60 -12.72 -18.22
CA ILE A 24 -0.21 -14.07 -17.76
C ILE A 24 1.29 -14.38 -17.94
N GLU A 25 2.10 -13.58 -18.61
CA GLU A 25 3.43 -14.05 -19.06
C GLU A 25 4.69 -13.38 -18.47
N SER A 26 4.69 -12.63 -17.38
CA SER A 26 5.96 -12.28 -16.67
C SER A 26 5.75 -11.50 -15.36
N GLU A 27 4.95 -11.99 -14.45
CA GLU A 27 4.83 -11.35 -13.14
C GLU A 27 5.77 -12.05 -12.13
N GLU A 28 6.86 -11.34 -11.75
CA GLU A 28 7.27 -11.44 -10.35
C GLU A 28 5.99 -11.28 -9.54
N SER A 29 5.62 -12.31 -8.79
CA SER A 29 4.36 -12.31 -8.04
C SER A 29 4.30 -11.05 -7.18
N ASP A 30 3.13 -10.49 -6.97
CA ASP A 30 2.98 -9.33 -6.09
C ASP A 30 3.58 -9.64 -4.70
N GLU A 31 3.61 -10.90 -4.29
CA GLU A 31 4.26 -11.40 -3.08
C GLU A 31 5.79 -11.20 -3.08
N GLU A 32 6.48 -11.44 -4.21
CA GLU A 32 7.94 -11.27 -4.29
C GLU A 32 8.33 -9.78 -4.23
N LYS A 33 7.53 -8.91 -4.86
CA LYS A 33 7.71 -7.45 -4.78
C LYS A 33 7.49 -6.93 -3.37
N ASP A 34 6.51 -7.47 -2.66
CA ASP A 34 6.23 -7.11 -1.28
C ASP A 34 7.29 -7.65 -0.32
N TYR A 35 7.78 -8.87 -0.53
CA TYR A 35 8.90 -9.40 0.23
C TYR A 35 10.15 -8.51 0.11
N ASN A 36 10.53 -8.13 -1.10
CA ASN A 36 11.66 -7.24 -1.37
C ASN A 36 11.47 -5.85 -0.73
N TYR A 37 10.25 -5.36 -0.67
CA TYR A 37 9.92 -4.09 -0.03
C TYR A 37 10.07 -4.19 1.49
N ILE A 38 9.52 -5.24 2.10
CA ILE A 38 9.61 -5.52 3.55
C ILE A 38 11.08 -5.68 3.98
N GLU A 39 11.88 -6.42 3.19
CA GLU A 39 13.31 -6.60 3.49
C GLU A 39 14.09 -5.27 3.47
N LYS A 40 13.76 -4.38 2.53
CA LYS A 40 14.36 -3.04 2.48
C LYS A 40 13.98 -2.20 3.70
N ILE A 41 12.72 -2.27 4.13
CA ILE A 41 12.25 -1.56 5.34
C ILE A 41 12.98 -2.06 6.59
N ASP A 42 13.14 -3.37 6.72
CA ASP A 42 13.79 -3.97 7.89
C ASP A 42 15.29 -3.61 7.99
N LYS A 43 15.94 -3.30 6.86
CA LYS A 43 17.33 -2.85 6.80
C LYS A 43 17.53 -1.38 7.20
N ILE A 44 16.47 -0.58 7.31
CA ILE A 44 16.58 0.84 7.68
C ILE A 44 16.88 0.96 9.16
N ASP A 45 18.02 1.63 9.49
CA ASP A 45 18.36 1.97 10.85
C ASP A 45 17.38 3.00 11.43
N GLU A 46 16.75 2.64 12.54
CA GLU A 46 15.72 3.45 13.19
C GLU A 46 16.22 4.81 13.67
N ASN A 47 17.49 4.91 14.03
CA ASN A 47 18.10 6.14 14.50
C ASN A 47 18.33 7.17 13.38
N ASN A 48 18.29 6.71 12.12
CA ASN A 48 18.52 7.53 10.93
C ASN A 48 17.24 7.82 10.15
N VAL A 49 16.07 7.56 10.74
CA VAL A 49 14.78 7.83 10.09
C VAL A 49 14.46 9.32 10.17
N ASN A 50 14.54 10.02 9.04
CA ASN A 50 14.05 11.41 8.94
C ASN A 50 12.55 11.41 8.65
N SER A 51 11.75 11.79 9.64
CA SER A 51 10.29 11.86 9.53
C SER A 51 9.81 12.94 8.55
N ASP A 52 10.63 13.96 8.25
CA ASP A 52 10.28 15.03 7.32
C ASP A 52 10.03 14.52 5.90
N VAL A 53 10.62 13.37 5.55
CA VAL A 53 10.40 12.69 4.27
C VAL A 53 8.93 12.29 4.06
N ALA A 54 8.19 12.05 5.14
CA ALA A 54 6.77 11.73 5.08
C ALA A 54 5.90 12.95 4.82
N GLU A 55 6.37 14.14 5.18
CA GLU A 55 5.60 15.37 5.03
C GLU A 55 5.41 15.71 3.56
N GLY A 56 4.16 15.75 3.12
CA GLY A 56 3.82 16.06 1.74
C GLY A 56 4.18 14.97 0.71
N ALA A 57 4.60 13.76 1.13
CA ALA A 57 4.91 12.67 0.22
C ALA A 57 3.77 12.34 -0.75
N TYR A 58 2.52 12.48 -0.31
CA TYR A 58 1.33 12.30 -1.14
C TYR A 58 1.21 13.29 -2.32
N LYS A 59 1.90 14.44 -2.28
CA LYS A 59 1.95 15.46 -3.37
C LYS A 59 3.10 15.24 -4.35
N VAL A 60 4.05 14.37 -4.02
CA VAL A 60 5.21 14.12 -4.87
C VAL A 60 4.79 13.24 -6.03
N ALA A 61 5.11 13.67 -7.25
CA ALA A 61 4.77 12.89 -8.44
C ALA A 61 5.35 11.46 -8.34
N PRO A 62 4.56 10.42 -8.64
CA PRO A 62 5.02 9.05 -8.56
C PRO A 62 6.14 8.79 -9.58
N VAL A 63 7.19 8.12 -9.14
CA VAL A 63 8.32 7.75 -10.01
C VAL A 63 7.99 6.45 -10.73
N ILE A 64 7.94 6.52 -12.07
CA ILE A 64 7.74 5.36 -12.93
C ILE A 64 9.10 4.65 -13.07
N LEU A 65 9.11 3.35 -12.84
CA LEU A 65 10.24 2.52 -13.19
C LEU A 65 10.09 2.17 -14.66
N ASP A 66 10.93 2.75 -15.51
CA ASP A 66 10.89 2.56 -16.95
C ASP A 66 11.04 1.08 -17.30
N ASP A 67 9.99 0.56 -17.94
CA ASP A 67 10.04 -0.68 -18.70
C ASP A 67 9.29 -0.37 -20.00
N ASP A 68 10.02 0.13 -21.01
CA ASP A 68 9.51 0.64 -22.29
C ASP A 68 8.64 -0.37 -23.10
N LYS A 69 8.43 -1.58 -22.57
CA LYS A 69 7.75 -2.68 -23.25
C LYS A 69 6.50 -3.20 -22.56
N LYS A 70 6.10 -2.68 -21.39
CA LYS A 70 4.94 -3.20 -20.64
C LYS A 70 3.79 -2.19 -20.60
N ILE A 71 2.57 -2.71 -20.83
CA ILE A 71 1.31 -1.97 -20.78
C ILE A 71 1.03 -1.43 -19.36
N SER A 72 1.53 -2.09 -18.32
CA SER A 72 1.38 -1.65 -16.93
C SER A 72 2.63 -0.92 -16.43
N LYS A 73 2.47 0.35 -16.05
CA LYS A 73 3.53 1.13 -15.43
C LYS A 73 3.88 0.61 -14.05
N LYS A 74 5.16 0.31 -13.82
CA LYS A 74 5.66 -0.01 -12.48
C LYS A 74 6.04 1.28 -11.77
N TYR A 75 5.61 1.43 -10.52
CA TYR A 75 5.92 2.59 -9.69
C TYR A 75 6.92 2.23 -8.60
N LYS A 76 7.88 3.15 -8.37
CA LYS A 76 8.86 3.00 -7.30
C LYS A 76 8.17 3.21 -5.95
N ARG A 77 8.39 2.31 -5.00
CA ARG A 77 7.99 2.46 -3.60
C ARG A 77 9.18 2.93 -2.76
N ASN A 78 8.94 3.83 -1.81
CA ASN A 78 9.96 4.33 -0.90
C ASN A 78 9.91 3.55 0.44
N PRO A 79 10.89 2.68 0.73
CA PRO A 79 10.89 1.88 1.96
C PRO A 79 10.92 2.73 3.25
N LEU A 80 11.43 3.95 3.17
CA LEU A 80 11.47 4.86 4.32
C LEU A 80 10.06 5.25 4.77
N LEU A 81 9.11 5.43 3.81
CA LEU A 81 7.70 5.72 4.15
C LEU A 81 7.05 4.55 4.88
N GLY A 82 7.35 3.31 4.46
CA GLY A 82 6.92 2.10 5.18
C GLY A 82 7.49 2.04 6.61
N LYS A 83 8.78 2.37 6.77
CA LYS A 83 9.40 2.41 8.11
C LYS A 83 8.75 3.47 9.00
N ILE A 84 8.50 4.66 8.48
CA ILE A 84 7.82 5.74 9.21
C ILE A 84 6.39 5.33 9.59
N ALA A 85 5.65 4.65 8.70
CA ALA A 85 4.30 4.18 9.00
C ALA A 85 4.30 3.17 10.17
N ILE A 86 5.22 2.21 10.18
CA ILE A 86 5.39 1.25 11.26
C ILE A 86 5.74 1.95 12.59
N GLN A 87 6.65 2.93 12.57
CA GLN A 87 7.00 3.71 13.76
C GLN A 87 5.81 4.49 14.29
N LYS A 88 5.03 5.15 13.42
CA LYS A 88 3.81 5.89 13.80
C LYS A 88 2.72 4.98 14.38
N ALA A 89 2.69 3.72 13.97
CA ALA A 89 1.82 2.70 14.55
C ALA A 89 2.40 2.05 15.84
N TYR A 90 3.50 2.59 16.37
CA TYR A 90 4.19 2.07 17.57
C TYR A 90 4.52 0.58 17.51
N TYR A 91 4.84 0.08 16.30
CA TYR A 91 5.12 -1.35 16.07
C TYR A 91 3.96 -2.26 16.51
N CYS A 92 2.74 -1.78 16.33
CA CYS A 92 1.51 -2.55 16.56
C CYS A 92 0.80 -2.84 15.24
N CYS A 93 0.05 -3.94 15.21
CA CYS A 93 -0.80 -4.27 14.08
C CYS A 93 -2.02 -3.33 14.04
N GLU A 94 -2.20 -2.57 12.96
CA GLU A 94 -3.31 -1.63 12.87
C GLU A 94 -4.66 -2.32 12.60
N HIS A 95 -4.68 -3.56 12.13
CA HIS A 95 -5.92 -4.34 12.11
C HIS A 95 -6.39 -4.64 13.53
N ASN A 96 -5.52 -5.22 14.36
CA ASN A 96 -5.80 -5.44 15.78
C ASN A 96 -4.50 -5.28 16.60
N PRO A 97 -4.40 -4.27 17.47
CA PRO A 97 -3.17 -3.97 18.23
C PRO A 97 -2.79 -5.08 19.23
N ASN A 98 -3.72 -5.97 19.57
CA ASN A 98 -3.46 -7.11 20.46
C ASN A 98 -2.86 -8.33 19.74
N HIS A 99 -2.65 -8.25 18.42
CA HIS A 99 -1.98 -9.34 17.71
C HIS A 99 -0.51 -9.44 18.12
N GLU A 100 -0.17 -10.59 18.64
CA GLU A 100 1.22 -10.92 18.97
C GLU A 100 2.02 -11.21 17.70
N THR A 101 3.30 -10.86 17.73
CA THR A 101 4.28 -11.18 16.69
C THR A 101 5.65 -11.35 17.34
N PHE A 102 6.60 -11.88 16.60
CA PHE A 102 7.98 -12.04 17.10
C PHE A 102 8.72 -10.70 17.15
N ILE A 103 9.75 -10.65 17.97
CA ILE A 103 10.64 -9.50 18.06
C ILE A 103 11.67 -9.57 16.93
N SER A 104 11.77 -8.50 16.15
CA SER A 104 12.79 -8.38 15.11
C SER A 104 14.18 -8.37 15.72
N ALA A 105 15.08 -9.19 15.15
CA ALA A 105 16.48 -9.23 15.57
C ALA A 105 17.24 -7.92 15.30
N LYS A 106 16.74 -7.08 14.38
CA LYS A 106 17.36 -5.81 14.00
C LYS A 106 16.85 -4.63 14.82
N SER A 107 15.52 -4.47 14.88
CA SER A 107 14.91 -3.33 15.57
C SER A 107 14.70 -3.56 17.06
N HIS A 108 14.73 -4.81 17.52
CA HIS A 108 14.34 -5.21 18.88
C HIS A 108 12.93 -4.77 19.28
N LYS A 109 12.07 -4.56 18.28
CA LYS A 109 10.63 -4.23 18.38
C LYS A 109 9.80 -5.35 17.77
N ASN A 110 8.49 -5.29 17.96
CA ASN A 110 7.57 -6.20 17.27
C ASN A 110 7.80 -6.12 15.76
N PHE A 111 7.93 -7.28 15.11
CA PHE A 111 8.09 -7.34 13.67
C PHE A 111 6.76 -7.01 12.99
N MET A 112 6.76 -5.95 12.20
CA MET A 112 5.61 -5.49 11.42
C MET A 112 5.99 -5.33 9.97
N GLU A 113 5.01 -5.51 9.09
CA GLU A 113 5.13 -5.37 7.66
C GLU A 113 4.28 -4.20 7.19
N ALA A 114 4.85 -3.34 6.34
CA ALA A 114 4.14 -2.20 5.77
C ALA A 114 3.33 -2.62 4.56
N HIS A 115 2.05 -2.27 4.53
CA HIS A 115 1.13 -2.61 3.45
C HIS A 115 0.40 -1.36 2.94
N HIS A 116 0.33 -1.17 1.61
CA HIS A 116 -0.46 -0.09 1.02
C HIS A 116 -1.92 -0.51 0.96
N LEU A 117 -2.82 0.18 1.69
CA LEU A 117 -4.26 -0.18 1.70
C LEU A 117 -4.86 0.04 0.31
N VAL A 118 -4.60 1.18 -0.32
CA VAL A 118 -4.83 1.37 -1.76
C VAL A 118 -3.60 0.87 -2.49
N PRO A 119 -3.69 -0.24 -3.24
CA PRO A 119 -2.54 -0.84 -3.90
C PRO A 119 -1.86 0.08 -4.90
N VAL A 120 -0.53 0.01 -4.99
CA VAL A 120 0.29 0.85 -5.88
C VAL A 120 -0.04 0.65 -7.37
N LYS A 121 -0.60 -0.48 -7.75
CA LYS A 121 -1.09 -0.72 -9.13
C LYS A 121 -2.16 0.30 -9.58
N TYR A 122 -2.89 0.90 -8.67
CA TYR A 122 -3.89 1.95 -8.96
C TYR A 122 -3.30 3.37 -9.00
N GLN A 123 -1.98 3.53 -8.84
CA GLN A 123 -1.33 4.83 -8.75
C GLN A 123 -1.67 5.77 -9.91
N GLN A 124 -1.70 5.26 -11.13
CA GLN A 124 -2.00 6.10 -12.30
C GLN A 124 -3.39 6.70 -12.21
N LEU A 125 -4.38 5.89 -11.85
CA LEU A 125 -5.77 6.30 -11.71
C LEU A 125 -5.96 7.30 -10.56
N ILE A 126 -5.37 7.00 -9.41
CA ILE A 126 -5.45 7.86 -8.22
C ILE A 126 -4.75 9.21 -8.48
N TRP A 127 -3.59 9.19 -9.13
CA TRP A 127 -2.89 10.43 -9.49
C TRP A 127 -3.70 11.30 -10.44
N ALA A 128 -4.29 10.69 -11.49
CA ALA A 128 -5.09 11.41 -12.47
C ALA A 128 -6.36 12.04 -11.85
N LYS A 129 -7.00 11.33 -10.91
CA LYS A 129 -8.28 11.79 -10.32
C LYS A 129 -8.09 12.71 -9.10
N TYR A 130 -7.13 12.42 -8.24
CA TYR A 130 -6.98 13.08 -6.95
C TYR A 130 -5.67 13.85 -6.79
N ASN A 131 -4.72 13.70 -7.73
CA ASN A 131 -3.35 14.22 -7.64
C ASN A 131 -2.64 13.77 -6.35
N ILE A 132 -2.86 12.51 -5.95
CA ILE A 132 -2.32 11.89 -4.74
C ILE A 132 -1.41 10.73 -5.14
N ASN A 133 -0.21 10.71 -4.55
CA ASN A 133 0.68 9.57 -4.60
C ASN A 133 0.26 8.58 -3.50
N VAL A 134 -0.12 7.36 -3.91
CA VAL A 134 -0.51 6.31 -2.95
C VAL A 134 0.67 5.76 -2.14
N ASP A 135 1.93 6.01 -2.58
CA ASP A 135 3.12 5.74 -1.78
C ASP A 135 3.35 6.89 -0.79
N CYS A 136 2.50 6.94 0.22
CA CYS A 136 2.53 7.93 1.30
C CYS A 136 2.13 7.26 2.63
N VAL A 137 2.59 7.85 3.74
CA VAL A 137 2.37 7.29 5.08
C VAL A 137 0.88 7.20 5.43
N GLU A 138 0.06 8.09 4.90
CA GLU A 138 -1.38 8.11 5.12
C GLU A 138 -2.09 6.87 4.54
N ASN A 139 -1.51 6.25 3.50
CA ASN A 139 -2.03 5.06 2.84
C ASN A 139 -1.32 3.76 3.26
N ILE A 140 -0.22 3.86 4.01
CA ILE A 140 0.53 2.68 4.46
C ILE A 140 0.10 2.30 5.87
N VAL A 141 -0.21 1.02 6.06
CA VAL A 141 -0.61 0.43 7.35
C VAL A 141 0.46 -0.53 7.86
N SER A 142 0.60 -0.58 9.18
CA SER A 142 1.46 -1.53 9.89
C SER A 142 0.67 -2.79 10.20
N LEU A 143 1.07 -3.93 9.69
CA LEU A 143 0.40 -5.21 9.90
C LEU A 143 1.37 -6.25 10.49
N CYS A 144 0.85 -7.12 11.37
CA CYS A 144 1.61 -8.32 11.70
C CYS A 144 1.68 -9.27 10.48
N PRO A 145 2.66 -10.17 10.39
CA PRO A 145 2.82 -11.07 9.24
C PRO A 145 1.57 -11.90 8.93
N THR A 146 0.83 -12.31 9.95
CA THR A 146 -0.43 -13.07 9.76
C THR A 146 -1.48 -12.22 9.06
N CYS A 147 -1.70 -10.97 9.49
CA CYS A 147 -2.66 -10.07 8.85
C CYS A 147 -2.21 -9.69 7.44
N HIS A 148 -0.92 -9.41 7.23
CA HIS A 148 -0.40 -9.07 5.91
C HIS A 148 -0.62 -10.23 4.92
N ARG A 149 -0.31 -11.46 5.32
CA ARG A 149 -0.59 -12.64 4.50
C ARG A 149 -2.09 -12.88 4.27
N ALA A 150 -2.95 -12.56 5.24
CA ALA A 150 -4.39 -12.67 5.06
C ALA A 150 -4.92 -11.66 4.01
N PHE A 151 -4.31 -10.47 3.88
CA PHE A 151 -4.61 -9.55 2.79
C PHE A 151 -4.31 -10.14 1.40
N HIS A 152 -3.19 -10.88 1.27
CA HIS A 152 -2.80 -11.46 -0.01
C HIS A 152 -3.53 -12.78 -0.31
N ASN A 153 -3.65 -13.65 0.69
CA ASN A 153 -4.02 -15.07 0.51
C ASN A 153 -5.36 -15.45 1.15
N GLY A 154 -6.01 -14.54 1.91
CA GLY A 154 -7.30 -14.79 2.53
C GLY A 154 -8.44 -14.86 1.52
N THR A 155 -9.59 -15.41 1.95
CA THR A 155 -10.82 -15.37 1.13
C THR A 155 -11.29 -13.92 0.93
N ASN A 156 -12.16 -13.71 -0.05
CA ASN A 156 -12.71 -12.37 -0.31
C ASN A 156 -13.44 -11.79 0.90
N GLU A 157 -14.14 -12.64 1.67
CA GLU A 157 -14.83 -12.23 2.89
C GLU A 157 -13.86 -11.75 3.96
N VAL A 158 -12.75 -12.48 4.17
CA VAL A 158 -11.69 -12.09 5.12
C VAL A 158 -11.07 -10.76 4.71
N LYS A 159 -10.73 -10.62 3.42
CA LYS A 159 -10.15 -9.39 2.88
C LYS A 159 -11.10 -8.20 3.05
N ALA A 160 -12.37 -8.39 2.72
CA ALA A 160 -13.40 -7.36 2.84
C ALA A 160 -13.55 -6.85 4.28
N GLN A 161 -13.67 -7.78 5.22
CA GLN A 161 -13.77 -7.42 6.63
C GLN A 161 -12.53 -6.65 7.08
N MET A 162 -11.33 -7.14 6.80
CA MET A 162 -10.08 -6.48 7.18
C MET A 162 -9.94 -5.08 6.57
N ILE A 163 -10.30 -4.93 5.28
CA ILE A 163 -10.28 -3.63 4.60
C ILE A 163 -11.25 -2.67 5.31
N GLY A 164 -12.48 -3.11 5.59
CA GLY A 164 -13.48 -2.30 6.30
C GLY A 164 -12.98 -1.82 7.66
N ASP A 165 -12.43 -2.74 8.48
CA ASP A 165 -11.92 -2.42 9.81
C ASP A 165 -10.76 -1.42 9.79
N ILE A 166 -9.82 -1.59 8.85
CA ILE A 166 -8.66 -0.71 8.70
C ILE A 166 -9.07 0.63 8.08
N TYR A 167 -9.92 0.61 7.06
CA TYR A 167 -10.37 1.81 6.37
C TYR A 167 -11.01 2.81 7.33
N GLN A 168 -11.85 2.34 8.26
CA GLN A 168 -12.45 3.21 9.28
C GLN A 168 -11.38 3.97 10.09
N LYS A 169 -10.25 3.33 10.38
CA LYS A 169 -9.10 3.95 11.07
C LYS A 169 -8.32 4.91 10.18
N LEU A 170 -8.32 4.69 8.86
CA LEU A 170 -7.60 5.55 7.90
C LEU A 170 -8.41 6.76 7.44
N ILE A 171 -9.73 6.80 7.61
CA ILE A 171 -10.56 7.94 7.20
C ILE A 171 -9.98 9.30 7.66
N PRO A 172 -9.54 9.50 8.92
CA PRO A 172 -8.95 10.77 9.32
C PRO A 172 -7.66 11.10 8.56
N ARG A 173 -6.82 10.09 8.26
CA ARG A 173 -5.58 10.29 7.50
C ARG A 173 -5.88 10.67 6.06
N TYR A 174 -6.81 9.99 5.41
CA TYR A 174 -7.23 10.29 4.06
C TYR A 174 -7.85 11.68 3.94
N LYS A 175 -8.71 12.07 4.88
CA LYS A 175 -9.28 13.42 4.93
C LYS A 175 -8.22 14.49 5.08
N SER A 176 -7.16 14.26 5.87
CA SER A 176 -6.09 15.25 6.09
C SER A 176 -5.32 15.59 4.82
N ILE A 177 -5.28 14.71 3.83
CA ILE A 177 -4.62 14.89 2.53
C ILE A 177 -5.59 15.14 1.38
N GLY A 178 -6.89 15.27 1.65
CA GLY A 178 -7.93 15.47 0.62
C GLY A 178 -8.27 14.22 -0.19
N PHE A 179 -7.90 13.02 0.31
CA PHE A 179 -8.16 11.76 -0.35
C PHE A 179 -9.55 11.24 0.04
N ASN A 180 -10.56 11.59 -0.77
CA ASN A 180 -11.94 11.20 -0.53
C ASN A 180 -12.29 9.99 -1.39
N ILE A 181 -12.05 8.79 -0.87
CA ILE A 181 -12.49 7.51 -1.44
C ILE A 181 -13.56 6.91 -0.55
N THR A 182 -14.47 6.14 -1.12
CA THR A 182 -15.45 5.33 -0.41
C THR A 182 -15.19 3.85 -0.71
N LEU A 183 -15.53 3.00 0.23
CA LEU A 183 -15.61 1.54 0.01
C LEU A 183 -17.09 1.23 -0.23
N ASP A 184 -17.44 0.87 -1.45
CA ASP A 184 -18.78 0.39 -1.83
C ASP A 184 -18.80 -1.14 -1.89
#